data_187dd2f3468f9b37e3306029e3150129
#
_entry.id   187dd2f3468f9b37e3306029e3150129
#
_cell.length_a   1.000
_cell.length_b   1.000
_cell.length_c   1.000
_cell.angle_alpha   90.00
_cell.angle_beta   90.00
_cell.angle_gamma   90.00
#
_symmetry.space_group_name_H-M   'P 1'
#
loop_
_entity.id
_entity.type
_entity.pdbx_description
1 polymer ?
#
loop_
_entity_poly.entity_id
_entity_poly.type
_entity_poly.pdbx_seq_one_letter_code
_entity_poly.pdbx_strand_id
1 'polypeptide(L)'
;MNMNNQIKYPVAEQFVSINGEGTKAGELAVFIRFKGCNLNCSYCDTQWANRQDTPAVEKTAAELVADVCRTGIDNVTMTGGEPLLQTELAGLIKELLSAGKAVEIETNGSVSLENVRTQVKHLTQQQQSMERLSMTMDYKLAGSGMETFMRLQNFSELQPQDTVKFVAGSIEDLEKTRQIIQEYGLTQKCHVYISPVFGAIEPADIVEYMKAHQMNGVRMQLQMHKFIWAPDERGV
;
A
#
# COMPACT_ATOMS: atom_id res chain seq x y z
N MET A 1 10.89 20.86 -24.22
CA MET A 1 11.47 20.56 -22.90
C MET A 1 10.44 19.70 -22.17
N ASN A 2 10.76 18.43 -21.83
CA ASN A 2 9.83 17.53 -21.14
C ASN A 2 9.56 18.08 -19.72
N MET A 3 8.32 18.44 -19.41
CA MET A 3 7.92 18.92 -18.08
C MET A 3 8.23 17.90 -16.96
N ASN A 4 8.35 16.60 -17.27
CA ASN A 4 8.69 15.54 -16.31
C ASN A 4 10.08 15.67 -15.63
N ASN A 5 10.98 16.50 -16.14
CA ASN A 5 12.32 16.68 -15.57
C ASN A 5 12.38 17.74 -14.45
N GLN A 6 11.25 18.42 -14.16
CA GLN A 6 11.20 19.45 -13.12
C GLN A 6 10.53 18.96 -11.80
N ILE A 7 9.71 17.92 -11.89
CA ILE A 7 8.99 17.38 -10.71
C ILE A 7 9.92 16.47 -9.94
N LYS A 8 10.04 16.71 -8.65
CA LYS A 8 10.83 15.91 -7.73
C LYS A 8 9.94 15.30 -6.66
N TYR A 9 10.30 14.10 -6.26
CA TYR A 9 9.63 13.32 -5.23
C TYR A 9 10.52 13.26 -3.98
N PRO A 10 10.00 13.62 -2.82
CA PRO A 10 10.74 13.53 -1.55
C PRO A 10 10.81 12.06 -1.09
N VAL A 11 11.90 11.37 -1.41
CA VAL A 11 12.14 9.96 -1.07
C VAL A 11 12.82 9.87 0.29
N ALA A 12 12.11 9.34 1.28
CA ALA A 12 12.64 9.11 2.63
C ALA A 12 13.61 7.92 2.65
N GLU A 13 13.29 6.85 1.89
CA GLU A 13 14.21 5.72 1.65
C GLU A 13 13.86 4.99 0.34
N GLN A 14 14.86 4.31 -0.21
CA GLN A 14 14.71 3.39 -1.35
C GLN A 14 15.62 2.18 -1.10
N PHE A 15 15.03 0.98 -1.13
CA PHE A 15 15.74 -0.25 -0.80
C PHE A 15 15.15 -1.45 -1.55
N VAL A 16 15.85 -2.58 -1.52
CA VAL A 16 15.38 -3.86 -2.05
C VAL A 16 15.08 -4.78 -0.88
N SER A 17 13.90 -5.35 -0.87
CA SER A 17 13.48 -6.36 0.11
C SER A 17 12.43 -7.29 -0.50
N ILE A 18 11.77 -8.07 0.33
CA ILE A 18 10.58 -8.83 -0.05
C ILE A 18 9.31 -8.04 0.29
N ASN A 19 8.24 -8.23 -0.49
CA ASN A 19 6.91 -7.81 -0.05
C ASN A 19 6.53 -8.61 1.20
N GLY A 20 6.29 -7.94 2.31
CA GLY A 20 5.95 -8.56 3.59
C GLY A 20 4.48 -9.00 3.68
N GLU A 21 3.64 -8.47 2.79
CA GLU A 21 2.18 -8.62 2.81
C GLU A 21 1.61 -8.56 1.38
N GLY A 22 0.29 -8.77 1.26
CA GLY A 22 -0.43 -8.68 -0.01
C GLY A 22 -0.32 -9.94 -0.86
N THR A 23 -0.67 -9.82 -2.13
CA THR A 23 -0.70 -10.93 -3.09
C THR A 23 0.69 -11.39 -3.51
N LYS A 24 1.69 -10.52 -3.35
CA LYS A 24 3.10 -10.75 -3.70
C LYS A 24 3.99 -11.03 -2.49
N ALA A 25 3.41 -11.39 -1.35
CA ALA A 25 4.18 -11.69 -0.14
C ALA A 25 5.28 -12.73 -0.42
N GLY A 26 6.51 -12.40 0.00
CA GLY A 26 7.71 -13.21 -0.24
C GLY A 26 8.43 -12.94 -1.57
N GLU A 27 7.86 -12.18 -2.50
CA GLU A 27 8.53 -11.79 -3.74
C GLU A 27 9.45 -10.58 -3.51
N LEU A 28 10.60 -10.55 -4.21
CA LEU A 28 11.49 -9.39 -4.21
C LEU A 28 10.79 -8.16 -4.82
N ALA A 29 11.00 -7.01 -4.19
CA ALA A 29 10.55 -5.73 -4.68
C ALA A 29 11.57 -4.61 -4.40
N VAL A 30 11.54 -3.58 -5.23
CA VAL A 30 12.17 -2.30 -4.94
C VAL A 30 11.13 -1.43 -4.24
N PHE A 31 11.40 -1.07 -2.99
CA PHE A 31 10.55 -0.15 -2.24
C PHE A 31 10.97 1.29 -2.51
N ILE A 32 9.98 2.13 -2.78
CA ILE A 32 10.12 3.59 -2.84
C ILE A 32 9.22 4.16 -1.77
N ARG A 33 9.82 4.62 -0.66
CA ARG A 33 9.11 5.23 0.46
C ARG A 33 9.16 6.73 0.35
N PHE A 34 8.01 7.35 0.11
CA PHE A 34 7.87 8.81 0.07
C PHE A 34 7.73 9.39 1.47
N LYS A 35 8.22 10.61 1.64
CA LYS A 35 8.05 11.38 2.86
C LYS A 35 6.67 12.00 2.94
N GLY A 36 6.07 12.00 4.14
CA GLY A 36 4.84 12.71 4.47
C GLY A 36 3.57 11.87 4.34
N CYS A 37 2.66 12.08 5.28
CA CYS A 37 1.34 11.45 5.34
C CYS A 37 0.32 12.46 5.84
N ASN A 38 -0.92 12.33 5.39
CA ASN A 38 -2.05 13.12 5.88
C ASN A 38 -2.76 12.49 7.09
N LEU A 39 -2.34 11.29 7.52
CA LEU A 39 -2.85 10.60 8.70
C LEU A 39 -1.79 10.48 9.80
N ASN A 40 -2.25 10.26 11.04
CA ASN A 40 -1.41 10.04 12.20
C ASN A 40 -1.92 8.85 13.02
N CYS A 41 -1.80 7.65 12.44
CA CYS A 41 -2.28 6.41 13.06
C CYS A 41 -1.52 6.08 14.35
N SER A 42 -2.23 5.60 15.39
CA SER A 42 -1.67 5.28 16.71
C SER A 42 -0.57 4.21 16.66
N TYR A 43 -0.70 3.22 15.78
CA TYR A 43 0.22 2.08 15.61
C TYR A 43 1.08 2.16 14.34
N CYS A 44 1.28 3.38 13.78
CA CYS A 44 2.09 3.54 12.57
C CYS A 44 3.55 3.17 12.84
N ASP A 45 4.07 2.19 12.14
CA ASP A 45 5.47 1.74 12.22
C ASP A 45 6.44 2.62 11.42
N THR A 46 5.92 3.49 10.56
CA THR A 46 6.68 4.41 9.71
C THR A 46 6.44 5.89 10.05
N GLN A 47 6.02 6.21 11.30
CA GLN A 47 5.83 7.59 11.75
C GLN A 47 7.05 8.48 11.51
N TRP A 48 8.25 7.90 11.56
CA TRP A 48 9.49 8.62 11.28
C TRP A 48 9.51 9.21 9.87
N ALA A 49 8.92 8.54 8.87
CA ALA A 49 8.86 9.04 7.49
C ALA A 49 7.88 10.21 7.31
N ASN A 50 6.96 10.41 8.27
CA ASN A 50 5.92 11.45 8.22
C ASN A 50 6.35 12.77 8.87
N ARG A 51 7.47 12.79 9.61
CA ARG A 51 7.92 13.98 10.34
C ARG A 51 8.48 15.02 9.38
N GLN A 52 8.31 16.30 9.72
CA GLN A 52 8.80 17.41 8.90
C GLN A 52 10.33 17.41 8.78
N ASP A 53 11.03 17.01 9.84
CA ASP A 53 12.48 16.94 9.94
C ASP A 53 13.09 15.66 9.36
N THR A 54 12.27 14.72 8.84
CA THR A 54 12.78 13.48 8.21
C THR A 54 13.65 13.83 7.00
N PRO A 55 14.89 13.34 6.96
CA PRO A 55 15.72 13.48 5.77
C PRO A 55 15.04 12.81 4.56
N ALA A 56 15.05 13.50 3.43
CA ALA A 56 14.56 12.96 2.17
C ALA A 56 15.46 13.41 1.02
N VAL A 57 15.63 12.55 0.04
CA VAL A 57 16.35 12.85 -1.19
C VAL A 57 15.34 13.21 -2.26
N GLU A 58 15.46 14.41 -2.82
CA GLU A 58 14.62 14.86 -3.93
C GLU A 58 15.05 14.16 -5.22
N LYS A 59 14.23 13.26 -5.74
CA LYS A 59 14.49 12.49 -6.98
C LYS A 59 13.45 12.79 -8.05
N THR A 60 13.90 12.92 -9.29
CA THR A 60 13.03 12.97 -10.47
C THR A 60 12.49 11.58 -10.82
N ALA A 61 11.42 11.52 -11.63
CA ALA A 61 10.90 10.24 -12.14
C ALA A 61 11.99 9.45 -12.90
N ALA A 62 12.78 10.12 -13.74
CA ALA A 62 13.85 9.50 -14.51
C ALA A 62 14.93 8.87 -13.61
N GLU A 63 15.33 9.54 -12.53
CA GLU A 63 16.29 9.00 -11.56
C GLU A 63 15.71 7.78 -10.84
N LEU A 64 14.46 7.83 -10.38
CA LEU A 64 13.79 6.71 -9.72
C LEU A 64 13.68 5.48 -10.64
N VAL A 65 13.26 5.69 -11.89
CA VAL A 65 13.17 4.60 -12.89
C VAL A 65 14.56 3.99 -13.17
N ALA A 66 15.57 4.83 -13.33
CA ALA A 66 16.94 4.36 -13.55
C ALA A 66 17.46 3.54 -12.35
N ASP A 67 17.18 4.00 -11.12
CA ASP A 67 17.55 3.30 -9.89
C ASP A 67 16.88 1.93 -9.82
N VAL A 68 15.57 1.87 -10.07
CA VAL A 68 14.81 0.62 -10.10
C VAL A 68 15.36 -0.33 -11.17
N CYS A 69 15.58 0.16 -12.39
CA CYS A 69 16.07 -0.68 -13.48
C CYS A 69 17.45 -1.28 -13.19
N ARG A 70 18.35 -0.56 -12.50
CA ARG A 70 19.67 -1.07 -12.12
C ARG A 70 19.62 -2.26 -11.15
N THR A 71 18.55 -2.43 -10.39
CA THR A 71 18.41 -3.57 -9.48
C THR A 71 18.14 -4.89 -10.21
N GLY A 72 17.58 -4.85 -11.41
CA GLY A 72 17.10 -6.02 -12.15
C GLY A 72 15.81 -6.63 -11.59
N ILE A 73 15.19 -6.03 -10.57
CA ILE A 73 13.98 -6.54 -9.92
C ILE A 73 12.75 -6.02 -10.64
N ASP A 74 11.73 -6.88 -10.81
CA ASP A 74 10.54 -6.58 -11.59
C ASP A 74 9.43 -5.89 -10.80
N ASN A 75 9.29 -6.17 -9.50
CA ASN A 75 8.27 -5.54 -8.67
C ASN A 75 8.78 -4.23 -8.06
N VAL A 76 7.90 -3.23 -8.04
CA VAL A 76 8.11 -1.94 -7.38
C VAL A 76 6.95 -1.70 -6.43
N THR A 77 7.23 -1.51 -5.15
CA THR A 77 6.25 -1.15 -4.13
C THR A 77 6.44 0.32 -3.73
N MET A 78 5.48 1.14 -4.14
CA MET A 78 5.41 2.54 -3.73
C MET A 78 4.65 2.64 -2.41
N THR A 79 5.29 3.16 -1.41
CA THR A 79 4.77 3.27 -0.04
C THR A 79 5.25 4.58 0.60
N GLY A 80 5.23 4.68 1.90
CA GLY A 80 5.82 5.80 2.62
C GLY A 80 4.94 6.30 3.71
N GLY A 81 4.71 7.62 3.73
CA GLY A 81 3.57 8.20 4.40
C GLY A 81 2.30 7.87 3.63
N GLU A 82 1.96 8.70 2.66
CA GLU A 82 0.87 8.42 1.71
C GLU A 82 1.35 8.73 0.28
N PRO A 83 1.59 7.71 -0.55
CA PRO A 83 2.10 7.93 -1.90
C PRO A 83 1.13 8.70 -2.80
N LEU A 84 -0.18 8.55 -2.62
CA LEU A 84 -1.18 9.24 -3.46
C LEU A 84 -1.24 10.77 -3.25
N LEU A 85 -0.51 11.30 -2.27
CA LEU A 85 -0.33 12.75 -2.09
C LEU A 85 0.78 13.32 -2.99
N GLN A 86 1.59 12.47 -3.62
CA GLN A 86 2.69 12.95 -4.45
C GLN A 86 2.17 13.57 -5.74
N THR A 87 2.61 14.80 -6.02
CA THR A 87 2.27 15.50 -7.26
C THR A 87 2.76 14.70 -8.47
N GLU A 88 1.89 14.57 -9.50
CA GLU A 88 2.23 13.88 -10.76
C GLU A 88 2.71 12.41 -10.58
N LEU A 89 2.24 11.73 -9.53
CA LEU A 89 2.57 10.31 -9.29
C LEU A 89 2.24 9.43 -10.51
N ALA A 90 1.17 9.74 -11.22
CA ALA A 90 0.76 9.01 -12.42
C ALA A 90 1.84 8.99 -13.51
N GLY A 91 2.63 10.06 -13.63
CA GLY A 91 3.75 10.15 -14.55
C GLY A 91 4.86 9.15 -14.18
N LEU A 92 5.23 9.07 -12.90
CA LEU A 92 6.22 8.10 -12.42
C LEU A 92 5.73 6.66 -12.61
N ILE A 93 4.46 6.38 -12.27
CA ILE A 93 3.87 5.04 -12.49
C ILE A 93 3.94 4.66 -13.96
N LYS A 94 3.54 5.55 -14.85
CA LYS A 94 3.59 5.32 -16.31
C LYS A 94 5.01 4.99 -16.77
N GLU A 95 6.03 5.71 -16.30
CA GLU A 95 7.43 5.46 -16.67
C GLU A 95 7.91 4.08 -16.18
N LEU A 96 7.57 3.67 -14.95
CA LEU A 96 7.88 2.35 -14.41
C LEU A 96 7.18 1.22 -15.18
N LEU A 97 5.88 1.37 -15.48
CA LEU A 97 5.12 0.43 -16.30
C LEU A 97 5.72 0.31 -17.71
N SER A 98 6.15 1.43 -18.31
CA SER A 98 6.81 1.46 -19.62
C SER A 98 8.18 0.78 -19.60
N ALA A 99 8.88 0.80 -18.46
CA ALA A 99 10.11 0.05 -18.23
C ALA A 99 9.87 -1.45 -17.94
N GLY A 100 8.62 -1.93 -18.07
CA GLY A 100 8.25 -3.34 -17.88
C GLY A 100 8.08 -3.75 -16.41
N LYS A 101 8.05 -2.80 -15.47
CA LYS A 101 7.90 -3.10 -14.04
C LYS A 101 6.44 -3.37 -13.67
N ALA A 102 6.22 -4.18 -12.65
CA ALA A 102 4.94 -4.32 -11.96
C ALA A 102 4.93 -3.36 -10.77
N VAL A 103 3.91 -2.51 -10.70
CA VAL A 103 3.83 -1.45 -9.69
C VAL A 103 2.69 -1.74 -8.72
N GLU A 104 3.00 -1.78 -7.45
CA GLU A 104 2.05 -1.83 -6.35
C GLU A 104 2.10 -0.51 -5.58
N ILE A 105 0.93 0.01 -5.21
CA ILE A 105 0.80 1.21 -4.40
C ILE A 105 0.16 0.82 -3.07
N GLU A 106 0.91 0.96 -1.98
CA GLU A 106 0.38 0.84 -0.62
C GLU A 106 -0.16 2.21 -0.17
N THR A 107 -1.47 2.32 -0.01
CA THR A 107 -2.14 3.56 0.35
C THR A 107 -3.00 3.40 1.60
N ASN A 108 -3.14 4.47 2.35
CA ASN A 108 -3.95 4.51 3.57
C ASN A 108 -5.47 4.61 3.32
N GLY A 109 -5.91 4.69 2.06
CA GLY A 109 -7.33 4.71 1.69
C GLY A 109 -8.07 6.02 1.90
N SER A 110 -7.40 7.09 2.31
CA SER A 110 -8.03 8.42 2.50
C SER A 110 -8.11 9.24 1.22
N VAL A 111 -7.36 8.85 0.18
CA VAL A 111 -7.27 9.54 -1.12
C VAL A 111 -7.97 8.69 -2.20
N SER A 112 -8.50 9.32 -3.25
CA SER A 112 -9.19 8.59 -4.34
C SER A 112 -8.22 7.71 -5.12
N LEU A 113 -8.53 6.41 -5.22
CA LEU A 113 -7.82 5.45 -6.06
C LEU A 113 -8.08 5.72 -7.54
N GLU A 114 -9.32 6.06 -7.89
CA GLU A 114 -9.73 6.29 -9.28
C GLU A 114 -8.98 7.46 -9.91
N ASN A 115 -8.69 8.52 -9.16
CA ASN A 115 -7.99 9.68 -9.71
C ASN A 115 -6.64 9.31 -10.30
N VAL A 116 -5.79 8.59 -9.57
CA VAL A 116 -4.47 8.19 -10.05
C VAL A 116 -4.58 7.14 -11.15
N ARG A 117 -5.51 6.19 -11.01
CA ARG A 117 -5.75 5.15 -12.00
C ARG A 117 -6.17 5.72 -13.34
N THR A 118 -7.12 6.66 -13.34
CA THR A 118 -7.59 7.35 -14.53
C THR A 118 -6.46 8.14 -15.19
N GLN A 119 -5.65 8.86 -14.43
CA GLN A 119 -4.50 9.59 -14.96
C GLN A 119 -3.48 8.64 -15.61
N VAL A 120 -3.11 7.54 -14.93
CA VAL A 120 -2.20 6.51 -15.50
C VAL A 120 -2.77 5.94 -16.79
N LYS A 121 -4.06 5.59 -16.82
CA LYS A 121 -4.74 5.06 -18.00
C LYS A 121 -4.67 6.03 -19.18
N HIS A 122 -4.87 7.31 -18.95
CA HIS A 122 -4.76 8.34 -19.99
C HIS A 122 -3.32 8.47 -20.52
N LEU A 123 -2.32 8.32 -19.64
CA LEU A 123 -0.91 8.45 -20.03
C LEU A 123 -0.35 7.21 -20.73
N THR A 124 -0.81 6.02 -20.40
CA THR A 124 -0.25 4.76 -20.92
C THR A 124 -0.82 4.33 -22.27
N GLN A 125 -2.07 4.68 -22.57
CA GLN A 125 -2.81 4.27 -23.77
C GLN A 125 -2.81 2.75 -24.06
N GLN A 126 -2.30 1.91 -23.16
CA GLN A 126 -2.14 0.47 -23.30
C GLN A 126 -2.85 -0.24 -22.15
N GLN A 127 -3.88 -1.02 -22.46
CA GLN A 127 -4.65 -1.79 -21.48
C GLN A 127 -3.77 -2.78 -20.71
N GLN A 128 -2.85 -3.44 -21.37
CA GLN A 128 -1.96 -4.46 -20.79
C GLN A 128 -1.03 -3.88 -19.71
N SER A 129 -0.68 -2.60 -19.79
CA SER A 129 0.12 -1.93 -18.75
C SER A 129 -0.67 -1.79 -17.45
N MET A 130 -2.00 -1.63 -17.51
CA MET A 130 -2.86 -1.47 -16.34
C MET A 130 -2.99 -2.76 -15.52
N GLU A 131 -2.79 -3.93 -16.11
CA GLU A 131 -2.79 -5.24 -15.41
C GLU A 131 -1.59 -5.38 -14.46
N ARG A 132 -0.54 -4.60 -14.69
CA ARG A 132 0.67 -4.56 -13.85
C ARG A 132 0.62 -3.50 -12.77
N LEU A 133 -0.48 -2.76 -12.67
CA LEU A 133 -0.75 -1.79 -11.60
C LEU A 133 -1.76 -2.37 -10.62
N SER A 134 -1.36 -2.53 -9.37
CA SER A 134 -2.24 -2.91 -8.26
C SER A 134 -2.17 -1.89 -7.13
N MET A 135 -3.22 -1.85 -6.32
CA MET A 135 -3.28 -1.03 -5.13
C MET A 135 -3.58 -1.90 -3.91
N THR A 136 -2.81 -1.71 -2.86
CA THR A 136 -3.10 -2.27 -1.54
C THR A 136 -3.61 -1.13 -0.66
N MET A 137 -4.92 -1.11 -0.46
CA MET A 137 -5.59 -0.13 0.38
C MET A 137 -5.66 -0.63 1.81
N ASP A 138 -4.92 -0.01 2.71
CA ASP A 138 -4.95 -0.27 4.14
C ASP A 138 -6.07 0.54 4.79
N TYR A 139 -7.27 -0.07 4.94
CA TYR A 139 -8.39 0.57 5.61
C TYR A 139 -8.09 0.75 7.09
N LYS A 140 -8.08 2.00 7.54
CA LYS A 140 -7.78 2.36 8.93
C LYS A 140 -9.03 2.19 9.80
N LEU A 141 -8.99 1.17 10.68
CA LEU A 141 -10.03 0.89 11.66
C LEU A 141 -10.01 1.88 12.83
N ALA A 142 -11.03 1.79 13.71
CA ALA A 142 -11.17 2.67 14.87
C ALA A 142 -9.92 2.66 15.78
N GLY A 143 -9.28 1.51 15.97
CA GLY A 143 -8.05 1.37 16.75
C GLY A 143 -6.89 2.22 16.24
N SER A 144 -6.88 2.61 14.97
CA SER A 144 -5.89 3.52 14.40
C SER A 144 -6.10 4.99 14.82
N GLY A 145 -7.30 5.37 15.24
CA GLY A 145 -7.74 6.75 15.44
C GLY A 145 -8.05 7.51 14.15
N MET A 146 -7.97 6.86 12.97
CA MET A 146 -8.06 7.53 11.66
C MET A 146 -9.24 7.05 10.80
N GLU A 147 -10.16 6.22 11.30
CA GLU A 147 -11.27 5.66 10.53
C GLU A 147 -12.13 6.73 9.85
N THR A 148 -12.37 7.86 10.52
CA THR A 148 -13.22 8.95 10.01
C THR A 148 -12.65 9.63 8.76
N PHE A 149 -11.37 9.42 8.44
CA PHE A 149 -10.72 9.95 7.25
C PHE A 149 -10.80 9.00 6.04
N MET A 150 -11.36 7.79 6.23
CA MET A 150 -11.43 6.81 5.15
C MET A 150 -12.43 7.22 4.08
N ARG A 151 -11.98 7.16 2.83
CA ARG A 151 -12.81 7.42 1.67
C ARG A 151 -13.57 6.14 1.26
N LEU A 152 -14.79 5.96 1.76
CA LEU A 152 -15.60 4.75 1.49
C LEU A 152 -15.89 4.54 0.00
N GLN A 153 -15.91 5.62 -0.79
CA GLN A 153 -16.05 5.57 -2.25
C GLN A 153 -14.99 4.65 -2.90
N ASN A 154 -13.79 4.55 -2.32
CA ASN A 154 -12.72 3.70 -2.82
C ASN A 154 -13.14 2.22 -2.95
N PHE A 155 -14.06 1.73 -2.12
CA PHE A 155 -14.55 0.34 -2.23
C PHE A 155 -15.29 0.06 -3.54
N SER A 156 -15.83 1.08 -4.22
CA SER A 156 -16.40 0.95 -5.56
C SER A 156 -15.39 1.09 -6.68
N GLU A 157 -14.19 1.61 -6.35
CA GLU A 157 -13.09 1.89 -7.29
C GLU A 157 -12.08 0.73 -7.39
N LEU A 158 -12.23 -0.30 -6.51
CA LEU A 158 -11.35 -1.47 -6.47
C LEU A 158 -11.48 -2.34 -7.71
N GLN A 159 -10.34 -2.92 -8.14
CA GLN A 159 -10.21 -3.84 -9.25
C GLN A 159 -9.85 -5.25 -8.74
N PRO A 160 -10.06 -6.33 -9.54
CA PRO A 160 -9.78 -7.70 -9.10
C PRO A 160 -8.33 -7.96 -8.63
N GLN A 161 -7.35 -7.23 -9.16
CA GLN A 161 -5.93 -7.33 -8.78
C GLN A 161 -5.58 -6.51 -7.53
N ASP A 162 -6.52 -5.68 -7.03
CA ASP A 162 -6.28 -4.86 -5.84
C ASP A 162 -6.45 -5.67 -4.56
N THR A 163 -5.96 -5.09 -3.48
CA THR A 163 -6.06 -5.63 -2.13
C THR A 163 -6.70 -4.60 -1.21
N VAL A 164 -7.60 -5.05 -0.35
CA VAL A 164 -7.98 -4.32 0.86
C VAL A 164 -7.38 -5.05 2.06
N LYS A 165 -6.64 -4.31 2.86
CA LYS A 165 -6.03 -4.79 4.10
C LYS A 165 -6.67 -4.09 5.29
N PHE A 166 -6.98 -4.87 6.31
CA PHE A 166 -7.46 -4.41 7.61
C PHE A 166 -6.42 -4.81 8.66
N VAL A 167 -5.86 -3.82 9.36
CA VAL A 167 -4.92 -4.06 10.46
C VAL A 167 -5.69 -3.93 11.76
N ALA A 168 -6.05 -5.07 12.36
CA ALA A 168 -6.90 -5.17 13.53
C ALA A 168 -6.08 -5.28 14.82
N GLY A 169 -6.44 -4.51 15.83
CA GLY A 169 -5.83 -4.52 17.16
C GLY A 169 -6.74 -5.08 18.25
N SER A 170 -8.02 -5.33 17.94
CA SER A 170 -9.02 -5.81 18.91
C SER A 170 -10.13 -6.60 18.23
N ILE A 171 -11.01 -7.22 19.04
CA ILE A 171 -12.21 -7.92 18.55
C ILE A 171 -13.19 -6.94 17.92
N GLU A 172 -13.30 -5.73 18.44
CA GLU A 172 -14.14 -4.66 17.88
C GLU A 172 -13.69 -4.27 16.46
N ASP A 173 -12.37 -4.22 16.24
CA ASP A 173 -11.78 -4.00 14.90
C ASP A 173 -12.15 -5.15 13.95
N LEU A 174 -12.14 -6.41 14.43
CA LEU A 174 -12.54 -7.59 13.64
C LEU A 174 -14.02 -7.54 13.28
N GLU A 175 -14.89 -7.17 14.24
CA GLU A 175 -16.33 -7.03 14.00
C GLU A 175 -16.60 -5.94 12.95
N LYS A 176 -15.93 -4.78 13.06
CA LYS A 176 -16.02 -3.71 12.06
C LYS A 176 -15.53 -4.15 10.69
N THR A 177 -14.41 -4.88 10.66
CA THR A 177 -13.86 -5.46 9.43
C THR A 177 -14.87 -6.37 8.74
N ARG A 178 -15.50 -7.29 9.50
CA ARG A 178 -16.52 -8.20 8.99
C ARG A 178 -17.71 -7.45 8.40
N GLN A 179 -18.20 -6.42 9.11
CA GLN A 179 -19.32 -5.57 8.64
C GLN A 179 -18.97 -4.89 7.32
N ILE A 180 -17.79 -4.27 7.19
CA ILE A 180 -17.35 -3.59 5.97
C ILE A 180 -17.23 -4.59 4.82
N ILE A 181 -16.62 -5.76 5.05
CA ILE A 181 -16.46 -6.79 4.02
C ILE A 181 -17.84 -7.21 3.46
N GLN A 182 -18.82 -7.40 4.33
CA GLN A 182 -20.18 -7.80 3.96
C GLN A 182 -20.93 -6.66 3.26
N GLU A 183 -20.91 -5.45 3.82
CA GLU A 183 -21.61 -4.27 3.29
C GLU A 183 -21.16 -3.93 1.87
N TYR A 184 -19.86 -3.97 1.61
CA TYR A 184 -19.28 -3.61 0.30
C TYR A 184 -19.06 -4.82 -0.62
N GLY A 185 -19.29 -6.06 -0.16
CA GLY A 185 -19.07 -7.29 -0.94
C GLY A 185 -17.64 -7.45 -1.39
N LEU A 186 -16.66 -7.13 -0.53
CA LEU A 186 -15.25 -6.98 -0.93
C LEU A 186 -14.62 -8.26 -1.47
N THR A 187 -14.97 -9.43 -0.92
CA THR A 187 -14.44 -10.73 -1.35
C THR A 187 -14.83 -11.12 -2.78
N GLN A 188 -15.81 -10.43 -3.37
CA GLN A 188 -16.22 -10.61 -4.76
C GLN A 188 -15.54 -9.61 -5.71
N LYS A 189 -14.86 -8.61 -5.17
CA LYS A 189 -14.26 -7.51 -5.95
C LYS A 189 -12.74 -7.57 -6.01
N CYS A 190 -12.10 -7.92 -4.90
CA CYS A 190 -10.65 -7.83 -4.75
C CYS A 190 -10.15 -8.84 -3.72
N HIS A 191 -8.84 -8.83 -3.48
CA HIS A 191 -8.24 -9.61 -2.39
C HIS A 191 -8.48 -8.92 -1.05
N VAL A 192 -8.84 -9.70 -0.01
CA VAL A 192 -9.10 -9.17 1.34
C VAL A 192 -8.20 -9.86 2.33
N TYR A 193 -7.44 -9.06 3.10
CA TYR A 193 -6.53 -9.52 4.14
C TYR A 193 -6.84 -8.90 5.49
N ILE A 194 -6.62 -9.67 6.55
CA ILE A 194 -6.59 -9.20 7.93
C ILE A 194 -5.20 -9.47 8.49
N SER A 195 -4.56 -8.43 9.01
CA SER A 195 -3.26 -8.53 9.69
C SER A 195 -3.42 -8.06 11.14
N PRO A 196 -2.71 -8.66 12.11
CA PRO A 196 -2.71 -8.17 13.48
C PRO A 196 -1.94 -6.85 13.61
N VAL A 197 -2.41 -5.93 14.45
CA VAL A 197 -1.53 -4.93 15.05
C VAL A 197 -0.53 -5.68 15.93
N PHE A 198 0.75 -5.57 15.61
CA PHE A 198 1.81 -6.34 16.28
C PHE A 198 1.79 -6.11 17.80
N GLY A 199 1.62 -7.17 18.57
CA GLY A 199 1.57 -7.12 20.02
C GLY A 199 0.26 -6.65 20.66
N ALA A 200 -0.78 -6.30 19.86
CA ALA A 200 -2.07 -5.85 20.39
C ALA A 200 -3.15 -6.96 20.39
N ILE A 201 -3.13 -7.83 19.38
CA ILE A 201 -4.03 -8.99 19.27
C ILE A 201 -3.21 -10.22 18.86
N GLU A 202 -3.55 -11.37 19.43
CA GLU A 202 -2.90 -12.62 19.05
C GLU A 202 -3.39 -13.07 17.66
N PRO A 203 -2.49 -13.49 16.75
CA PRO A 203 -2.87 -14.02 15.44
C PRO A 203 -3.87 -15.17 15.52
N ALA A 204 -3.78 -16.01 16.55
CA ALA A 204 -4.71 -17.11 16.80
C ALA A 204 -6.14 -16.62 17.03
N ASP A 205 -6.33 -15.49 17.74
CA ASP A 205 -7.66 -14.94 18.01
C ASP A 205 -8.33 -14.45 16.72
N ILE A 206 -7.56 -13.88 15.78
CA ILE A 206 -8.06 -13.52 14.46
C ILE A 206 -8.56 -14.76 13.71
N VAL A 207 -7.78 -15.86 13.74
CA VAL A 207 -8.16 -17.12 13.07
C VAL A 207 -9.42 -17.73 13.69
N GLU A 208 -9.52 -17.75 15.02
CA GLU A 208 -10.72 -18.25 15.70
C GLU A 208 -11.95 -17.38 15.41
N TYR A 209 -11.79 -16.05 15.37
CA TYR A 209 -12.85 -15.13 14.95
C TYR A 209 -13.30 -15.42 13.50
N MET A 210 -12.36 -15.57 12.56
CA MET A 210 -12.67 -15.86 11.16
C MET A 210 -13.42 -17.21 11.01
N LYS A 211 -13.04 -18.23 11.78
CA LYS A 211 -13.71 -19.55 11.83
C LYS A 211 -15.13 -19.43 12.35
N ALA A 212 -15.30 -18.76 13.52
CA ALA A 212 -16.59 -18.59 14.15
C ALA A 212 -17.60 -17.86 13.27
N HIS A 213 -17.14 -16.91 12.45
CA HIS A 213 -17.96 -16.09 11.58
C HIS A 213 -17.92 -16.52 10.10
N GLN A 214 -17.32 -17.67 9.78
CA GLN A 214 -17.25 -18.26 8.43
C GLN A 214 -16.81 -17.24 7.37
N MET A 215 -15.73 -16.48 7.63
CA MET A 215 -15.23 -15.41 6.77
C MET A 215 -14.53 -15.95 5.52
N ASN A 216 -15.31 -16.64 4.66
CA ASN A 216 -14.80 -17.24 3.43
C ASN A 216 -14.29 -16.15 2.45
N GLY A 217 -13.17 -16.44 1.78
CA GLY A 217 -12.53 -15.50 0.83
C GLY A 217 -11.66 -14.43 1.49
N VAL A 218 -11.68 -14.32 2.83
CA VAL A 218 -10.77 -13.47 3.60
C VAL A 218 -9.52 -14.27 3.96
N ARG A 219 -8.36 -13.63 3.93
CA ARG A 219 -7.07 -14.23 4.28
C ARG A 219 -6.50 -13.54 5.51
N MET A 220 -6.06 -14.32 6.50
CA MET A 220 -5.22 -13.83 7.58
C MET A 220 -3.78 -13.80 7.08
N GLN A 221 -3.04 -12.72 7.36
CA GLN A 221 -1.66 -12.57 6.95
C GLN A 221 -0.81 -11.93 8.06
N LEU A 222 0.36 -12.52 8.31
CA LEU A 222 1.38 -11.92 9.16
C LEU A 222 2.23 -10.96 8.35
N GLN A 223 2.73 -9.91 9.00
CA GLN A 223 3.73 -9.00 8.45
C GLN A 223 5.10 -9.70 8.47
N MET A 224 5.48 -10.34 7.36
CA MET A 224 6.65 -11.24 7.29
C MET A 224 7.93 -10.56 7.77
N HIS A 225 8.14 -9.30 7.42
CA HIS A 225 9.33 -8.55 7.81
C HIS A 225 9.53 -8.50 9.34
N LYS A 226 8.44 -8.46 10.14
CA LYS A 226 8.51 -8.47 11.62
C LYS A 226 8.92 -9.80 12.24
N PHE A 227 8.98 -10.86 11.43
CA PHE A 227 9.44 -12.19 11.86
C PHE A 227 10.81 -12.54 11.30
N ILE A 228 11.20 -11.93 10.19
CA ILE A 228 12.49 -12.19 9.54
C ILE A 228 13.58 -11.30 10.13
N TRP A 229 13.25 -10.05 10.43
CA TRP A 229 14.15 -9.05 11.01
C TRP A 229 13.62 -8.50 12.33
N ALA A 230 14.37 -7.62 12.97
CA ALA A 230 13.86 -6.91 14.14
C ALA A 230 12.62 -6.07 13.72
N PRO A 231 11.53 -6.06 14.55
CA PRO A 231 10.27 -5.42 14.16
C PRO A 231 10.33 -3.93 13.81
N ASP A 232 11.38 -3.24 14.26
CA ASP A 232 11.66 -1.81 14.04
C ASP A 232 12.83 -1.57 13.07
N GLU A 233 13.35 -2.63 12.43
CA GLU A 233 14.43 -2.53 11.45
C GLU A 233 13.95 -1.82 10.18
N ARG A 234 14.83 -0.95 9.62
CA ARG A 234 14.54 -0.16 8.42
C ARG A 234 15.28 -0.68 7.21
N GLY A 235 14.69 -0.49 6.04
CA GLY A 235 15.32 -0.88 4.77
C GLY A 235 15.30 -2.39 4.50
N VAL A 236 14.38 -3.11 5.15
CA VAL A 236 14.22 -4.57 5.08
C VAL A 236 12.80 -4.98 4.68
#